data_af967c60f5c44968fbe3fc4ab9d8d41a
#
_entry.id   af967c60f5c44968fbe3fc4ab9d8d41a
#
_cell.length_a   1.000
_cell.length_b   1.000
_cell.length_c   1.000
_cell.angle_alpha   90.00
_cell.angle_beta   90.00
_cell.angle_gamma   90.00
#
_symmetry.space_group_name_H-M   'P 1'
#
loop_
_entity.id
_entity.type
_entity.pdbx_description
1 polymer ?
#
loop_
_entity_poly.entity_id
_entity_poly.type
_entity_poly.pdbx_seq_one_letter_code
_entity_poly.pdbx_strand_id
1 'polypeptide(L)'
;GYNIVEINFRDPSLGNSWNPLYIPYQFYINGDLDKSAEFVNDIANNLMVSDRSTDDPFWDFSASDLLYGLIQLLFRYCKDHSEPINAVNIGNLLTLRRTLFSSKQQAQNTILWKYASEDELVAASLSGSVYAPKDTMNSILSVFDQKMRSFTIQPTLLEMLANNDFDIADIGQKKTAVFLITPDEKTSYHRLVSMFVKESYEYLIFLATQTEENKDENRINYILDEFSSLPKIADMPSMISAARSRDIRFLLVVQSQSSLKQRYADEAETIISNCTNWIFFTSRELGLLRELSELCGTQKNHMPNISVYDLQHLSKERRESIVLAGRLKPCKVSMLDIDRF
;
A
#
# COMPACT_ATOMS: atom_id res chain seq x y z
N GLY A 1 2.55 25.32 12.28
CA GLY A 1 3.40 24.45 11.46
C GLY A 1 2.68 23.15 11.15
N TYR A 2 3.31 22.27 10.40
CA TYR A 2 2.81 20.93 10.16
C TYR A 2 3.08 20.03 11.38
N ASN A 3 2.18 19.09 11.65
CA ASN A 3 2.46 17.90 12.43
C ASN A 3 3.30 16.96 11.56
N ILE A 4 4.48 16.57 12.02
CA ILE A 4 5.40 15.71 11.26
C ILE A 4 5.34 14.31 11.85
N VAL A 5 5.09 13.33 10.99
CA VAL A 5 5.08 11.91 11.31
C VAL A 5 6.10 11.21 10.42
N GLU A 6 7.01 10.47 11.01
CA GLU A 6 8.06 9.74 10.31
C GLU A 6 7.94 8.24 10.60
N ILE A 7 7.55 7.44 9.60
CA ILE A 7 7.55 5.98 9.68
C ILE A 7 8.83 5.51 9.00
N ASN A 8 9.82 5.13 9.82
CA ASN A 8 11.17 4.88 9.35
C ASN A 8 11.47 3.38 9.25
N PHE A 9 11.25 2.80 8.06
CA PHE A 9 11.60 1.40 7.77
C PHE A 9 13.10 1.17 7.59
N ARG A 10 13.90 2.23 7.37
CA ARG A 10 15.36 2.14 7.29
C ARG A 10 15.96 1.87 8.68
N ASP A 11 15.46 2.57 9.67
CA ASP A 11 15.78 2.35 11.09
C ASP A 11 14.49 2.39 11.93
N PRO A 12 13.84 1.24 12.15
CA PRO A 12 12.58 1.16 12.86
C PRO A 12 12.65 1.58 14.34
N SER A 13 13.84 1.83 14.89
CA SER A 13 14.00 2.37 16.25
C SER A 13 13.84 3.90 16.30
N LEU A 14 13.78 4.55 15.14
CA LEU A 14 13.60 5.99 14.98
C LEU A 14 12.23 6.30 14.39
N GLY A 15 11.66 7.42 14.78
CA GLY A 15 10.39 7.90 14.24
C GLY A 15 9.17 7.37 14.97
N ASN A 16 8.03 7.36 14.28
CA ASN A 16 6.73 6.98 14.82
C ASN A 16 6.43 5.51 14.55
N SER A 17 5.63 4.92 15.42
CA SER A 17 5.08 3.58 15.28
C SER A 17 3.78 3.60 14.49
N TRP A 18 3.57 2.58 13.68
CA TRP A 18 2.34 2.33 12.94
C TRP A 18 1.98 0.85 12.99
N ASN A 19 0.81 0.56 13.54
CA ASN A 19 0.29 -0.80 13.61
C ASN A 19 -0.80 -0.99 12.53
N PRO A 20 -0.55 -1.81 11.50
CA PRO A 20 -1.52 -2.04 10.43
C PRO A 20 -2.80 -2.75 10.89
N LEU A 21 -2.80 -3.36 12.07
CA LEU A 21 -3.99 -4.02 12.63
C LEU A 21 -4.83 -3.07 13.49
N TYR A 22 -4.38 -1.82 13.70
CA TYR A 22 -5.06 -0.86 14.56
C TYR A 22 -6.43 -0.45 14.01
N ILE A 23 -6.49 0.05 12.78
CA ILE A 23 -7.73 0.50 12.14
C ILE A 23 -8.75 -0.64 12.01
N PRO A 24 -8.43 -1.80 11.43
CA PRO A 24 -9.38 -2.89 11.34
C PRO A 24 -9.85 -3.39 12.70
N TYR A 25 -9.00 -3.36 13.74
CA TYR A 25 -9.43 -3.71 15.08
C TYR A 25 -10.38 -2.68 15.69
N GLN A 26 -10.19 -1.38 15.42
CA GLN A 26 -11.15 -0.35 15.84
C GLN A 26 -12.55 -0.61 15.25
N PHE A 27 -12.66 -0.93 13.97
CA PHE A 27 -13.92 -1.32 13.36
C PHE A 27 -14.52 -2.56 14.04
N TYR A 28 -13.69 -3.57 14.32
CA TYR A 28 -14.12 -4.82 14.96
C TYR A 28 -14.73 -4.58 16.35
N ILE A 29 -14.08 -3.80 17.22
CA ILE A 29 -14.58 -3.54 18.58
C ILE A 29 -15.80 -2.64 18.59
N ASN A 30 -15.94 -1.74 17.60
CA ASN A 30 -17.08 -0.85 17.43
C ASN A 30 -18.29 -1.55 16.74
N GLY A 31 -18.15 -2.82 16.34
CA GLY A 31 -19.24 -3.64 15.78
C GLY A 31 -19.41 -3.52 14.26
N ASP A 32 -18.57 -2.75 13.56
CA ASP A 32 -18.53 -2.70 12.10
C ASP A 32 -17.64 -3.85 11.56
N LEU A 33 -18.22 -5.06 11.60
CA LEU A 33 -17.51 -6.27 11.24
C LEU A 33 -17.20 -6.34 9.75
N ASP A 34 -18.07 -5.79 8.90
CA ASP A 34 -17.87 -5.78 7.45
C ASP A 34 -16.65 -4.93 7.07
N LYS A 35 -16.56 -3.70 7.63
CA LYS A 35 -15.39 -2.85 7.41
C LYS A 35 -14.11 -3.46 7.97
N SER A 36 -14.17 -4.02 9.18
CA SER A 36 -13.03 -4.75 9.74
C SER A 36 -12.56 -5.86 8.79
N ALA A 37 -13.48 -6.65 8.26
CA ALA A 37 -13.20 -7.75 7.34
C ALA A 37 -12.57 -7.28 6.02
N GLU A 38 -13.06 -6.17 5.43
CA GLU A 38 -12.48 -5.55 4.23
C GLU A 38 -10.99 -5.20 4.46
N PHE A 39 -10.68 -4.43 5.51
CA PHE A 39 -9.30 -4.05 5.83
C PHE A 39 -8.40 -5.25 6.13
N VAL A 40 -8.91 -6.23 6.89
CA VAL A 40 -8.14 -7.46 7.18
C VAL A 40 -7.83 -8.25 5.90
N ASN A 41 -8.80 -8.35 4.99
CA ASN A 41 -8.61 -9.02 3.71
C ASN A 41 -7.53 -8.32 2.85
N ASP A 42 -7.54 -7.00 2.83
CA ASP A 42 -6.54 -6.22 2.09
C ASP A 42 -5.13 -6.39 2.67
N ILE A 43 -5.00 -6.39 4.00
CA ILE A 43 -3.73 -6.67 4.68
C ILE A 43 -3.25 -8.09 4.33
N ALA A 44 -4.13 -9.09 4.42
CA ALA A 44 -3.79 -10.48 4.15
C ALA A 44 -3.34 -10.66 2.68
N ASN A 45 -4.07 -10.10 1.73
CA ASN A 45 -3.72 -10.17 0.32
C ASN A 45 -2.41 -9.40 0.02
N ASN A 46 -2.22 -8.22 0.55
CA ASN A 46 -0.99 -7.44 0.36
C ASN A 46 0.25 -8.19 0.84
N LEU A 47 0.16 -8.87 1.99
CA LEU A 47 1.28 -9.59 2.57
C LEU A 47 1.50 -10.97 1.92
N MET A 48 0.44 -11.67 1.51
CA MET A 48 0.51 -13.06 1.10
C MET A 48 0.42 -13.28 -0.42
N VAL A 49 -0.26 -12.41 -1.17
CA VAL A 49 -0.38 -12.60 -2.62
C VAL A 49 0.79 -11.93 -3.34
N SER A 50 1.41 -12.66 -4.27
CA SER A 50 2.54 -12.17 -5.06
C SER A 50 2.07 -11.39 -6.28
N ASP A 51 2.72 -10.25 -6.58
CA ASP A 51 2.44 -9.46 -7.80
C ASP A 51 2.82 -10.17 -9.09
N ARG A 52 3.67 -11.19 -8.99
CA ARG A 52 4.07 -12.01 -10.15
C ARG A 52 3.08 -13.15 -10.28
N SER A 53 2.63 -13.41 -11.51
CA SER A 53 1.88 -14.62 -11.79
C SER A 53 2.74 -15.82 -11.41
N THR A 54 2.34 -16.52 -10.36
CA THR A 54 2.89 -17.81 -10.01
C THR A 54 2.17 -18.85 -10.86
N ASP A 55 2.87 -19.94 -11.24
CA ASP A 55 2.26 -21.05 -11.98
C ASP A 55 1.09 -21.68 -11.22
N ASP A 56 1.08 -21.54 -9.90
CA ASP A 56 0.00 -21.99 -9.02
C ASP A 56 -0.30 -20.97 -7.91
N PRO A 57 -1.32 -20.12 -8.08
CA PRO A 57 -1.71 -19.11 -7.10
C PRO A 57 -2.37 -19.70 -5.84
N PHE A 58 -2.69 -20.99 -5.84
CA PHE A 58 -3.36 -21.67 -4.71
C PHE A 58 -2.63 -21.47 -3.38
N TRP A 59 -1.31 -21.56 -3.38
CA TRP A 59 -0.50 -21.43 -2.18
C TRP A 59 -0.53 -20.05 -1.58
N ASP A 60 -0.49 -19.02 -2.42
CA ASP A 60 -0.55 -17.63 -2.01
C ASP A 60 -1.92 -17.30 -1.40
N PHE A 61 -3.00 -17.71 -2.06
CA PHE A 61 -4.36 -17.52 -1.53
C PHE A 61 -4.61 -18.33 -0.25
N SER A 62 -4.15 -19.58 -0.18
CA SER A 62 -4.28 -20.37 1.06
C SER A 62 -3.51 -19.75 2.23
N ALA A 63 -2.35 -19.16 1.97
CA ALA A 63 -1.59 -18.43 3.00
C ALA A 63 -2.30 -17.11 3.38
N SER A 64 -2.98 -16.46 2.44
CA SER A 64 -3.80 -15.26 2.70
C SER A 64 -5.01 -15.60 3.58
N ASP A 65 -5.75 -16.67 3.27
CA ASP A 65 -6.86 -17.14 4.09
C ASP A 65 -6.41 -17.50 5.51
N LEU A 66 -5.25 -18.14 5.62
CA LEU A 66 -4.64 -18.43 6.94
C LEU A 66 -4.33 -17.15 7.71
N LEU A 67 -3.73 -16.15 7.06
CA LEU A 67 -3.41 -14.88 7.71
C LEU A 67 -4.68 -14.15 8.12
N TYR A 68 -5.67 -14.07 7.24
CA TYR A 68 -6.98 -13.48 7.52
C TYR A 68 -7.61 -14.13 8.77
N GLY A 69 -7.70 -15.46 8.79
CA GLY A 69 -8.29 -16.17 9.92
C GLY A 69 -7.53 -15.99 11.23
N LEU A 70 -6.19 -15.93 11.18
CA LEU A 70 -5.36 -15.66 12.36
C LEU A 70 -5.55 -14.23 12.90
N ILE A 71 -5.75 -13.23 12.02
CA ILE A 71 -6.04 -11.85 12.44
C ILE A 71 -7.42 -11.80 13.13
N GLN A 72 -8.45 -12.43 12.53
CA GLN A 72 -9.78 -12.49 13.12
C GLN A 72 -9.77 -13.22 14.49
N LEU A 73 -9.02 -14.31 14.60
CA LEU A 73 -8.81 -15.00 15.87
C LEU A 73 -8.14 -14.12 16.93
N LEU A 74 -7.12 -13.36 16.52
CA LEU A 74 -6.45 -12.40 17.41
C LEU A 74 -7.41 -11.32 17.90
N PHE A 75 -8.20 -10.75 17.01
CA PHE A 75 -9.19 -9.72 17.34
C PHE A 75 -10.22 -10.23 18.35
N ARG A 76 -10.79 -11.41 18.08
CA ARG A 76 -11.72 -12.06 19.00
C ARG A 76 -11.07 -12.29 20.35
N TYR A 77 -9.88 -12.89 20.38
CA TYR A 77 -9.16 -13.18 21.64
C TYR A 77 -8.94 -11.91 22.46
N CYS A 78 -8.40 -10.87 21.84
CA CYS A 78 -8.13 -9.60 22.52
C CYS A 78 -9.40 -8.93 23.05
N LYS A 79 -10.49 -8.97 22.29
CA LYS A 79 -11.80 -8.43 22.71
C LYS A 79 -12.37 -9.20 23.89
N ASP A 80 -12.42 -10.54 23.79
CA ASP A 80 -13.02 -11.39 24.82
C ASP A 80 -12.26 -11.36 26.16
N HIS A 81 -10.94 -11.13 26.10
CA HIS A 81 -10.08 -11.06 27.29
C HIS A 81 -9.77 -9.62 27.74
N SER A 82 -10.37 -8.61 27.08
CA SER A 82 -10.11 -7.19 27.36
C SER A 82 -8.61 -6.84 27.33
N GLU A 83 -7.88 -7.43 26.39
CA GLU A 83 -6.46 -7.15 26.21
C GLU A 83 -6.24 -5.72 25.74
N PRO A 84 -5.10 -5.08 26.09
CA PRO A 84 -4.78 -3.75 25.62
C PRO A 84 -4.62 -3.73 24.09
N ILE A 85 -4.91 -2.60 23.46
CA ILE A 85 -4.94 -2.47 22.00
C ILE A 85 -3.62 -2.85 21.33
N ASN A 86 -2.49 -2.61 21.99
CA ASN A 86 -1.17 -3.00 21.49
C ASN A 86 -0.91 -4.52 21.57
N ALA A 87 -1.79 -5.31 22.20
CA ALA A 87 -1.76 -6.77 22.10
C ALA A 87 -2.20 -7.25 20.71
N VAL A 88 -2.95 -6.43 19.96
CA VAL A 88 -3.31 -6.69 18.58
C VAL A 88 -2.15 -6.28 17.69
N ASN A 89 -1.21 -7.19 17.44
CA ASN A 89 -0.02 -6.93 16.66
C ASN A 89 0.48 -8.19 15.92
N ILE A 90 1.37 -7.98 14.94
CA ILE A 90 1.96 -9.06 14.13
C ILE A 90 2.75 -10.07 14.98
N GLY A 91 3.40 -9.64 16.05
CA GLY A 91 4.16 -10.53 16.93
C GLY A 91 3.27 -11.54 17.64
N ASN A 92 2.14 -11.09 18.18
CA ASN A 92 1.15 -11.97 18.83
C ASN A 92 0.43 -12.86 17.80
N LEU A 93 0.15 -12.35 16.60
CA LEU A 93 -0.39 -13.14 15.49
C LEU A 93 0.54 -14.31 15.14
N LEU A 94 1.84 -14.07 15.03
CA LEU A 94 2.83 -15.13 14.79
C LEU A 94 2.90 -16.14 15.95
N THR A 95 2.62 -15.70 17.17
CA THR A 95 2.52 -16.59 18.33
C THR A 95 1.28 -17.47 18.25
N LEU A 96 0.12 -16.93 17.87
CA LEU A 96 -1.10 -17.72 17.62
C LEU A 96 -0.86 -18.77 16.52
N ARG A 97 -0.21 -18.40 15.42
CA ARG A 97 0.16 -19.33 14.34
C ARG A 97 1.00 -20.50 14.87
N ARG A 98 2.03 -20.22 15.66
CA ARG A 98 2.90 -21.28 16.24
C ARG A 98 2.16 -22.17 17.23
N THR A 99 1.23 -21.60 17.99
CA THR A 99 0.44 -22.34 18.98
C THR A 99 -0.58 -23.24 18.29
N LEU A 100 -1.30 -22.72 17.29
CA LEU A 100 -2.32 -23.49 16.56
C LEU A 100 -1.72 -24.65 15.76
N PHE A 101 -0.59 -24.42 15.08
CA PHE A 101 0.08 -25.40 14.24
C PHE A 101 1.38 -25.93 14.90
N SER A 102 1.28 -26.30 16.16
CA SER A 102 2.38 -26.91 16.90
C SER A 102 2.70 -28.30 16.37
N SER A 103 3.99 -28.66 16.31
CA SER A 103 4.41 -30.03 15.96
C SER A 103 4.01 -31.11 16.97
N LYS A 104 3.57 -30.71 18.16
CA LYS A 104 3.26 -31.62 19.27
C LYS A 104 1.89 -32.28 19.17
N GLN A 105 0.93 -31.65 18.46
CA GLN A 105 -0.42 -32.15 18.27
C GLN A 105 -1.03 -31.65 16.97
N GLN A 106 -2.08 -32.33 16.48
CA GLN A 106 -2.83 -31.86 15.32
C GLN A 106 -3.55 -30.57 15.66
N ALA A 107 -3.59 -29.62 14.71
CA ALA A 107 -4.21 -28.30 14.91
C ALA A 107 -5.65 -28.39 15.43
N GLN A 108 -6.45 -29.31 14.86
CA GLN A 108 -7.84 -29.56 15.23
C GLN A 108 -8.06 -30.02 16.68
N ASN A 109 -7.02 -30.52 17.34
CA ASN A 109 -7.08 -31.00 18.71
C ASN A 109 -6.57 -29.96 19.72
N THR A 110 -6.17 -28.78 19.27
CA THR A 110 -5.69 -27.71 20.17
C THR A 110 -6.84 -27.00 20.88
N ILE A 111 -6.58 -26.52 22.09
CA ILE A 111 -7.54 -25.68 22.83
C ILE A 111 -7.83 -24.42 22.02
N LEU A 112 -6.81 -23.87 21.34
CA LEU A 112 -6.93 -22.68 20.52
C LEU A 112 -7.89 -22.89 19.33
N TRP A 113 -7.83 -24.08 18.67
CA TRP A 113 -8.80 -24.40 17.64
C TRP A 113 -10.23 -24.57 18.20
N LYS A 114 -10.36 -25.18 19.36
CA LYS A 114 -11.68 -25.31 20.00
C LYS A 114 -12.29 -23.93 20.25
N TYR A 115 -11.50 -22.99 20.76
CA TYR A 115 -11.93 -21.60 20.94
C TYR A 115 -12.25 -20.92 19.60
N ALA A 116 -11.36 -21.06 18.59
CA ALA A 116 -11.55 -20.50 17.26
C ALA A 116 -12.83 -20.99 16.58
N SER A 117 -13.14 -22.29 16.73
CA SER A 117 -14.30 -22.94 16.08
C SER A 117 -15.65 -22.58 16.68
N GLU A 118 -15.70 -21.86 17.77
CA GLU A 118 -16.93 -21.28 18.33
C GLU A 118 -17.43 -20.07 17.54
N ASP A 119 -16.56 -19.46 16.72
CA ASP A 119 -16.89 -18.36 15.82
C ASP A 119 -16.89 -18.89 14.37
N GLU A 120 -18.04 -18.77 13.70
CA GLU A 120 -18.22 -19.32 12.36
C GLU A 120 -17.32 -18.69 11.32
N LEU A 121 -17.08 -17.37 11.38
CA LEU A 121 -16.21 -16.66 10.43
C LEU A 121 -14.74 -17.05 10.61
N VAL A 122 -14.28 -17.11 11.86
CA VAL A 122 -12.93 -17.55 12.21
C VAL A 122 -12.73 -19.02 11.79
N ALA A 123 -13.69 -19.88 12.11
CA ALA A 123 -13.66 -21.29 11.75
C ALA A 123 -13.61 -21.49 10.23
N ALA A 124 -14.45 -20.79 9.48
CA ALA A 124 -14.48 -20.89 8.02
C ALA A 124 -13.13 -20.55 7.40
N SER A 125 -12.50 -19.45 7.83
CA SER A 125 -11.22 -18.98 7.29
C SER A 125 -10.05 -19.90 7.62
N LEU A 126 -10.03 -20.48 8.81
CA LEU A 126 -8.93 -21.35 9.27
C LEU A 126 -9.11 -22.83 8.88
N SER A 127 -10.32 -23.28 8.63
CA SER A 127 -10.65 -24.70 8.40
C SER A 127 -9.88 -25.28 7.21
N GLY A 128 -9.70 -24.53 6.14
CA GLY A 128 -8.92 -24.96 4.97
C GLY A 128 -7.49 -25.38 5.32
N SER A 129 -6.84 -24.66 6.25
CA SER A 129 -5.51 -25.00 6.74
C SER A 129 -5.53 -26.05 7.85
N VAL A 130 -6.48 -25.96 8.79
CA VAL A 130 -6.57 -26.85 9.97
C VAL A 130 -6.92 -28.30 9.58
N TYR A 131 -7.80 -28.48 8.60
CA TYR A 131 -8.22 -29.82 8.12
C TYR A 131 -7.51 -30.29 6.86
N ALA A 132 -6.55 -29.49 6.34
CA ALA A 132 -5.75 -29.92 5.19
C ALA A 132 -4.96 -31.19 5.49
N PRO A 133 -4.73 -32.04 4.49
CA PRO A 133 -3.75 -33.13 4.58
C PRO A 133 -2.40 -32.57 5.05
N LYS A 134 -1.66 -33.36 5.83
CA LYS A 134 -0.42 -32.90 6.50
C LYS A 134 0.58 -32.25 5.56
N ASP A 135 0.76 -32.77 4.36
CA ASP A 135 1.73 -32.25 3.39
C ASP A 135 1.23 -30.91 2.81
N THR A 136 -0.06 -30.80 2.51
CA THR A 136 -0.70 -29.55 2.06
C THR A 136 -0.61 -28.47 3.15
N MET A 137 -0.96 -28.82 4.39
CA MET A 137 -0.83 -27.92 5.53
C MET A 137 0.61 -27.41 5.69
N ASN A 138 1.60 -28.32 5.67
CA ASN A 138 3.01 -27.93 5.79
C ASN A 138 3.45 -27.00 4.66
N SER A 139 2.94 -27.19 3.43
CA SER A 139 3.24 -26.32 2.30
C SER A 139 2.64 -24.94 2.50
N ILE A 140 1.36 -24.82 2.93
CA ILE A 140 0.72 -23.55 3.25
C ILE A 140 1.50 -22.80 4.33
N LEU A 141 1.86 -23.51 5.41
CA LEU A 141 2.63 -22.94 6.53
C LEU A 141 4.01 -22.47 6.08
N SER A 142 4.67 -23.22 5.17
CA SER A 142 5.98 -22.85 4.63
C SER A 142 5.90 -21.54 3.81
N VAL A 143 4.88 -21.39 2.97
CA VAL A 143 4.65 -20.15 2.19
C VAL A 143 4.35 -18.98 3.13
N PHE A 144 3.45 -19.18 4.10
CA PHE A 144 3.15 -18.18 5.12
C PHE A 144 4.42 -17.73 5.86
N ASP A 145 5.19 -18.66 6.41
CA ASP A 145 6.41 -18.36 7.18
C ASP A 145 7.46 -17.67 6.33
N GLN A 146 7.60 -18.04 5.05
CA GLN A 146 8.53 -17.39 4.12
C GLN A 146 8.14 -15.92 3.90
N LYS A 147 6.87 -15.64 3.69
CA LYS A 147 6.38 -14.26 3.46
C LYS A 147 6.43 -13.41 4.73
N MET A 148 6.21 -14.02 5.89
CA MET A 148 6.31 -13.35 7.19
C MET A 148 7.75 -13.25 7.73
N ARG A 149 8.74 -13.78 7.00
CA ARG A 149 10.12 -13.88 7.48
C ARG A 149 10.73 -12.52 7.85
N SER A 150 10.45 -11.46 7.08
CA SER A 150 10.95 -10.11 7.36
C SER A 150 10.58 -9.63 8.77
N PHE A 151 9.38 -9.96 9.24
CA PHE A 151 8.92 -9.62 10.58
C PHE A 151 9.60 -10.47 11.66
N THR A 152 9.92 -11.74 11.38
CA THR A 152 10.50 -12.65 12.38
C THR A 152 11.97 -12.41 12.66
N ILE A 153 12.70 -11.79 11.72
CA ILE A 153 14.15 -11.57 11.86
C ILE A 153 14.51 -10.14 12.33
N GLN A 154 13.52 -9.27 12.50
CA GLN A 154 13.73 -7.85 12.85
C GLN A 154 12.87 -7.46 14.05
N PRO A 155 13.36 -7.63 15.29
CA PRO A 155 12.60 -7.29 16.49
C PRO A 155 12.16 -5.82 16.55
N THR A 156 13.01 -4.88 16.13
CA THR A 156 12.69 -3.44 16.12
C THR A 156 11.56 -3.11 15.16
N LEU A 157 11.47 -3.81 14.02
CA LEU A 157 10.34 -3.68 13.09
C LEU A 157 9.04 -4.16 13.74
N LEU A 158 9.07 -5.30 14.43
CA LEU A 158 7.89 -5.81 15.15
C LEU A 158 7.43 -4.85 16.25
N GLU A 159 8.37 -4.22 16.95
CA GLU A 159 8.06 -3.23 18.00
C GLU A 159 7.40 -1.98 17.38
N MET A 160 7.95 -1.44 16.29
CA MET A 160 7.36 -0.32 15.57
C MET A 160 5.94 -0.65 15.07
N LEU A 161 5.71 -1.87 14.57
CA LEU A 161 4.41 -2.33 14.06
C LEU A 161 3.45 -2.83 15.15
N ALA A 162 3.84 -2.80 16.43
CA ALA A 162 2.97 -3.18 17.53
C ALA A 162 2.26 -2.00 18.19
N ASN A 163 2.78 -0.80 17.99
CA ASN A 163 2.27 0.42 18.61
C ASN A 163 1.72 1.39 17.52
N ASN A 164 0.97 2.40 17.97
CA ASN A 164 0.45 3.42 17.08
C ASN A 164 0.59 4.77 17.77
N ASP A 165 1.49 5.63 17.28
CA ASP A 165 1.84 6.90 17.92
C ASP A 165 1.13 8.10 17.29
N PHE A 166 0.37 7.89 16.22
CA PHE A 166 -0.40 8.93 15.55
C PHE A 166 -1.72 8.37 15.01
N ASP A 167 -2.67 9.25 14.77
CA ASP A 167 -3.93 8.88 14.14
C ASP A 167 -3.88 9.21 12.63
N ILE A 168 -4.18 8.24 11.79
CA ILE A 168 -4.29 8.46 10.34
C ILE A 168 -5.37 9.50 10.01
N ALA A 169 -6.42 9.63 10.82
CA ALA A 169 -7.43 10.68 10.69
C ALA A 169 -6.84 12.10 10.72
N ASP A 170 -5.74 12.30 11.44
CA ASP A 170 -5.05 13.60 11.52
C ASP A 170 -4.55 14.10 10.17
N ILE A 171 -4.30 13.18 9.20
CA ILE A 171 -3.89 13.55 7.83
C ILE A 171 -4.96 14.39 7.14
N GLY A 172 -6.24 14.03 7.33
CA GLY A 172 -7.38 14.77 6.75
C GLY A 172 -7.84 15.96 7.60
N GLN A 173 -7.66 15.90 8.92
CA GLN A 173 -8.20 16.89 9.86
C GLN A 173 -7.19 17.99 10.24
N LYS A 174 -5.90 17.68 10.27
CA LYS A 174 -4.84 18.60 10.68
C LYS A 174 -3.80 18.76 9.56
N LYS A 175 -3.05 19.86 9.59
CA LYS A 175 -1.89 20.02 8.70
C LYS A 175 -0.80 19.02 9.11
N THR A 176 -0.86 17.84 8.52
CA THR A 176 0.05 16.72 8.83
C THR A 176 0.88 16.37 7.60
N ALA A 177 2.16 16.07 7.79
CA ALA A 177 3.05 15.51 6.78
C ALA A 177 3.58 14.17 7.28
N VAL A 178 3.28 13.10 6.56
CA VAL A 178 3.74 11.75 6.85
C VAL A 178 4.86 11.39 5.88
N PHE A 179 6.01 11.00 6.42
CA PHE A 179 7.16 10.53 5.65
C PHE A 179 7.35 9.03 5.86
N LEU A 180 7.29 8.26 4.76
CA LEU A 180 7.63 6.84 4.76
C LEU A 180 9.07 6.70 4.27
N ILE A 181 9.98 6.39 5.18
CA ILE A 181 11.42 6.33 4.89
C ILE A 181 11.82 4.86 4.68
N THR A 182 12.30 4.53 3.49
CA THR A 182 12.75 3.17 3.11
C THR A 182 14.24 3.16 2.76
N PRO A 183 14.94 2.02 2.95
CA PRO A 183 16.26 1.83 2.38
C PRO A 183 16.18 1.72 0.86
N ASP A 184 17.06 2.44 0.13
CA ASP A 184 17.09 2.44 -1.33
C ASP A 184 17.55 1.08 -1.88
N GLU A 185 18.43 0.39 -1.13
CA GLU A 185 19.02 -0.88 -1.51
C GLU A 185 18.15 -2.12 -1.20
N LYS A 186 16.99 -1.95 -0.55
CA LYS A 186 16.13 -3.07 -0.11
C LYS A 186 14.67 -2.84 -0.45
N THR A 187 14.11 -3.74 -1.24
CA THR A 187 12.68 -3.72 -1.59
C THR A 187 11.79 -4.44 -0.57
N SER A 188 12.36 -5.01 0.50
CA SER A 188 11.64 -5.82 1.49
C SER A 188 10.50 -5.05 2.19
N TYR A 189 10.67 -3.74 2.36
CA TYR A 189 9.70 -2.88 3.04
C TYR A 189 8.66 -2.25 2.13
N HIS A 190 8.84 -2.36 0.80
CA HIS A 190 7.93 -1.74 -0.17
C HIS A 190 6.48 -2.23 -0.02
N ARG A 191 6.28 -3.49 0.45
CA ARG A 191 4.94 -4.01 0.75
C ARG A 191 4.27 -3.26 1.91
N LEU A 192 5.04 -2.90 2.94
CA LEU A 192 4.52 -2.10 4.05
C LEU A 192 4.14 -0.68 3.60
N VAL A 193 4.93 -0.09 2.69
CA VAL A 193 4.60 1.21 2.08
C VAL A 193 3.30 1.11 1.29
N SER A 194 3.17 0.10 0.41
CA SER A 194 1.95 -0.10 -0.39
C SER A 194 0.73 -0.34 0.49
N MET A 195 0.91 -1.10 1.57
CA MET A 195 -0.14 -1.36 2.56
C MET A 195 -0.55 -0.08 3.30
N PHE A 196 0.41 0.73 3.76
CA PHE A 196 0.11 2.01 4.40
C PHE A 196 -0.64 2.97 3.47
N VAL A 197 -0.21 3.08 2.20
CA VAL A 197 -0.86 3.94 1.22
C VAL A 197 -2.30 3.52 0.99
N LYS A 198 -2.55 2.21 0.82
CA LYS A 198 -3.91 1.69 0.63
C LYS A 198 -4.77 1.88 1.88
N GLU A 199 -4.29 1.44 3.03
CA GLU A 199 -5.00 1.54 4.31
C GLU A 199 -5.36 2.99 4.66
N SER A 200 -4.39 3.90 4.57
CA SER A 200 -4.63 5.31 4.86
C SER A 200 -5.62 5.95 3.89
N TYR A 201 -5.52 5.63 2.59
CA TYR A 201 -6.46 6.14 1.59
C TYR A 201 -7.89 5.67 1.87
N GLU A 202 -8.10 4.38 2.10
CA GLU A 202 -9.42 3.82 2.34
C GLU A 202 -10.05 4.35 3.64
N TYR A 203 -9.23 4.48 4.68
CA TYR A 203 -9.70 5.03 5.95
C TYR A 203 -10.06 6.51 5.83
N LEU A 204 -9.27 7.32 5.13
CA LEU A 204 -9.57 8.72 4.87
C LEU A 204 -10.82 8.89 3.98
N ILE A 205 -11.00 8.04 2.97
CA ILE A 205 -12.24 7.99 2.20
C ILE A 205 -13.44 7.65 3.09
N PHE A 206 -13.30 6.67 3.98
CA PHE A 206 -14.37 6.32 4.92
C PHE A 206 -14.72 7.52 5.81
N LEU A 207 -13.74 8.20 6.40
CA LEU A 207 -13.96 9.39 7.22
C LEU A 207 -14.62 10.52 6.41
N ALA A 208 -14.15 10.78 5.20
CA ALA A 208 -14.75 11.78 4.32
C ALA A 208 -16.23 11.50 4.04
N THR A 209 -16.64 10.23 3.90
CA THR A 209 -18.06 9.88 3.69
C THR A 209 -18.95 10.15 4.91
N GLN A 210 -18.36 10.31 6.10
CA GLN A 210 -19.12 10.67 7.32
C GLN A 210 -19.38 12.17 7.44
N THR A 211 -18.74 13.00 6.59
CA THR A 211 -18.94 14.45 6.56
C THR A 211 -20.06 14.83 5.58
N GLU A 212 -20.75 15.96 5.82
CA GLU A 212 -21.83 16.46 4.94
C GLU A 212 -21.31 16.76 3.51
N GLU A 213 -20.06 17.22 3.39
CA GLU A 213 -19.43 17.56 2.11
C GLU A 213 -18.79 16.38 1.40
N ASN A 214 -18.73 15.20 2.02
CA ASN A 214 -17.99 14.03 1.56
C ASN A 214 -16.50 14.32 1.28
N LYS A 215 -15.88 15.13 2.10
CA LYS A 215 -14.45 15.53 2.00
C LYS A 215 -13.83 15.65 3.37
N ASP A 216 -12.52 15.47 3.42
CA ASP A 216 -11.72 15.83 4.57
C ASP A 216 -11.59 17.36 4.71
N GLU A 217 -11.28 17.84 5.92
CA GLU A 217 -11.10 19.28 6.19
C GLU A 217 -9.92 19.88 5.42
N ASN A 218 -8.87 19.07 5.22
CA ASN A 218 -7.68 19.47 4.47
C ASN A 218 -7.54 18.65 3.20
N ARG A 219 -7.02 19.30 2.14
CA ARG A 219 -6.59 18.58 0.94
C ARG A 219 -5.47 17.60 1.25
N ILE A 220 -5.59 16.38 0.77
CA ILE A 220 -4.59 15.34 0.94
C ILE A 220 -3.80 15.17 -0.35
N ASN A 221 -2.46 15.08 -0.24
CA ASN A 221 -1.59 14.83 -1.37
C ASN A 221 -0.74 13.59 -1.08
N TYR A 222 -0.91 12.54 -1.86
CA TYR A 222 -0.04 11.38 -1.91
C TYR A 222 1.08 11.64 -2.91
N ILE A 223 2.31 11.75 -2.43
CA ILE A 223 3.51 11.94 -3.25
C ILE A 223 4.25 10.60 -3.24
N LEU A 224 4.14 9.84 -4.33
CA LEU A 224 4.72 8.51 -4.47
C LEU A 224 5.93 8.58 -5.38
N ASP A 225 7.09 8.77 -4.76
CA ASP A 225 8.37 8.73 -5.47
C ASP A 225 8.71 7.28 -5.83
N GLU A 226 9.36 7.07 -6.95
CA GLU A 226 9.67 5.75 -7.51
C GLU A 226 8.47 4.79 -7.57
N PHE A 227 7.28 5.32 -7.88
CA PHE A 227 6.00 4.60 -7.82
C PHE A 227 6.04 3.23 -8.53
N SER A 228 6.71 3.13 -9.67
CA SER A 228 6.84 1.87 -10.40
C SER A 228 7.74 0.82 -9.72
N SER A 229 8.51 1.21 -8.69
CA SER A 229 9.36 0.32 -7.90
C SER A 229 8.59 -0.32 -6.73
N LEU A 230 7.48 0.29 -6.30
CA LEU A 230 6.61 -0.28 -5.28
C LEU A 230 5.91 -1.54 -5.81
N PRO A 231 5.54 -2.52 -4.95
CA PRO A 231 4.58 -3.54 -5.30
C PRO A 231 3.28 -2.91 -5.80
N LYS A 232 2.54 -3.67 -6.61
CA LYS A 232 1.24 -3.20 -7.10
C LYS A 232 0.34 -2.85 -5.90
N ILE A 233 -0.08 -1.59 -5.83
CA ILE A 233 -1.14 -1.18 -4.89
C ILE A 233 -2.45 -1.62 -5.52
N ALA A 234 -3.18 -2.50 -4.84
CA ALA A 234 -4.46 -2.97 -5.31
C ALA A 234 -5.42 -1.78 -5.50
N ASP A 235 -6.28 -1.86 -6.50
CA ASP A 235 -7.29 -0.85 -6.82
C ASP A 235 -6.76 0.56 -7.14
N MET A 236 -5.45 0.72 -7.36
CA MET A 236 -4.83 2.02 -7.66
C MET A 236 -5.52 2.79 -8.80
N PRO A 237 -5.95 2.17 -9.92
CA PRO A 237 -6.72 2.88 -10.96
C PRO A 237 -8.02 3.47 -10.43
N SER A 238 -8.74 2.74 -9.59
CA SER A 238 -9.98 3.19 -8.96
C SER A 238 -9.72 4.29 -7.95
N MET A 239 -8.65 4.17 -7.15
CA MET A 239 -8.22 5.17 -6.18
C MET A 239 -7.97 6.52 -6.87
N ILE A 240 -7.15 6.54 -7.94
CA ILE A 240 -6.83 7.77 -8.68
C ILE A 240 -8.10 8.37 -9.30
N SER A 241 -8.98 7.55 -9.86
CA SER A 241 -10.21 8.00 -10.50
C SER A 241 -11.18 8.64 -9.50
N ALA A 242 -11.31 8.07 -8.31
CA ALA A 242 -12.23 8.53 -7.27
C ALA A 242 -11.67 9.68 -6.41
N ALA A 243 -10.37 9.77 -6.26
CA ALA A 243 -9.67 10.67 -5.35
C ALA A 243 -10.08 12.15 -5.53
N ARG A 244 -10.26 12.60 -6.77
CA ARG A 244 -10.59 14.00 -7.09
C ARG A 244 -11.87 14.48 -6.39
N SER A 245 -12.88 13.63 -6.29
CA SER A 245 -14.16 14.00 -5.66
C SER A 245 -14.06 14.21 -4.14
N ARG A 246 -12.96 13.74 -3.53
CA ARG A 246 -12.66 13.83 -2.10
C ARG A 246 -11.55 14.82 -1.77
N ASP A 247 -11.13 15.65 -2.76
CA ASP A 247 -9.96 16.54 -2.70
C ASP A 247 -8.65 15.83 -2.34
N ILE A 248 -8.53 14.55 -2.71
CA ILE A 248 -7.29 13.76 -2.61
C ILE A 248 -6.58 13.83 -3.97
N ARG A 249 -5.26 13.98 -3.95
CA ARG A 249 -4.42 14.08 -5.15
C ARG A 249 -3.27 13.09 -5.08
N PHE A 250 -2.93 12.54 -6.24
CA PHE A 250 -1.75 11.71 -6.40
C PHE A 250 -0.72 12.43 -7.29
N LEU A 251 0.52 12.47 -6.81
CA LEU A 251 1.71 12.79 -7.60
C LEU A 251 2.53 11.51 -7.71
N LEU A 252 2.59 10.93 -8.91
CA LEU A 252 3.30 9.70 -9.19
C LEU A 252 4.60 10.04 -9.93
N VAL A 253 5.73 9.69 -9.34
CA VAL A 253 7.04 9.84 -9.98
C VAL A 253 7.46 8.48 -10.51
N VAL A 254 7.69 8.39 -11.83
CA VAL A 254 8.09 7.17 -12.51
C VAL A 254 9.35 7.39 -13.32
N GLN A 255 10.24 6.43 -13.35
CA GLN A 255 11.46 6.50 -14.17
C GLN A 255 11.17 6.22 -15.65
N SER A 256 10.16 5.37 -15.93
CA SER A 256 9.76 5.02 -17.28
C SER A 256 8.31 4.56 -17.34
N GLN A 257 7.66 4.73 -18.50
CA GLN A 257 6.33 4.16 -18.71
C GLN A 257 6.38 2.63 -18.83
N SER A 258 7.46 2.08 -19.37
CA SER A 258 7.64 0.63 -19.50
C SER A 258 7.68 -0.05 -18.12
N SER A 259 8.33 0.55 -17.12
CA SER A 259 8.32 0.01 -15.76
C SER A 259 6.93 0.05 -15.12
N LEU A 260 6.16 1.10 -15.38
CA LEU A 260 4.77 1.20 -14.92
C LEU A 260 3.88 0.13 -15.59
N LYS A 261 4.01 -0.06 -16.92
CA LYS A 261 3.29 -1.10 -17.67
C LYS A 261 3.69 -2.52 -17.22
N GLN A 262 4.95 -2.74 -16.89
CA GLN A 262 5.40 -4.01 -16.32
C GLN A 262 4.76 -4.32 -14.96
N ARG A 263 4.51 -3.28 -14.14
CA ARG A 263 3.92 -3.41 -12.80
C ARG A 263 2.40 -3.57 -12.83
N TYR A 264 1.71 -2.76 -13.63
CA TYR A 264 0.26 -2.65 -13.63
C TYR A 264 -0.41 -3.27 -14.87
N ALA A 265 0.35 -3.79 -15.84
CA ALA A 265 -0.16 -4.36 -17.09
C ALA A 265 -1.19 -3.42 -17.76
N ASP A 266 -2.36 -3.92 -18.11
CA ASP A 266 -3.42 -3.13 -18.78
C ASP A 266 -3.96 -1.98 -17.90
N GLU A 267 -3.86 -2.09 -16.58
CA GLU A 267 -4.27 -1.03 -15.65
C GLU A 267 -3.38 0.21 -15.73
N ALA A 268 -2.13 0.08 -16.24
CA ALA A 268 -1.21 1.21 -16.39
C ALA A 268 -1.79 2.32 -17.29
N GLU A 269 -2.54 1.96 -18.33
CA GLU A 269 -3.16 2.94 -19.23
C GLU A 269 -4.25 3.74 -18.51
N THR A 270 -5.01 3.10 -17.61
CA THR A 270 -5.99 3.80 -16.77
C THR A 270 -5.31 4.76 -15.80
N ILE A 271 -4.20 4.35 -15.18
CA ILE A 271 -3.41 5.23 -14.30
C ILE A 271 -2.90 6.44 -15.08
N ILE A 272 -2.26 6.22 -16.22
CA ILE A 272 -1.69 7.27 -17.08
C ILE A 272 -2.76 8.25 -17.54
N SER A 273 -3.90 7.76 -18.02
CA SER A 273 -4.99 8.60 -18.55
C SER A 273 -5.68 9.46 -17.47
N ASN A 274 -5.68 9.02 -16.21
CA ASN A 274 -6.16 9.81 -15.10
C ASN A 274 -5.17 10.88 -14.62
N CYS A 275 -3.88 10.76 -14.96
CA CYS A 275 -2.85 11.76 -14.70
C CYS A 275 -2.91 12.87 -15.76
N THR A 276 -3.80 13.86 -15.58
CA THR A 276 -4.02 14.94 -16.55
C THR A 276 -2.89 15.99 -16.62
N ASN A 277 -2.02 16.01 -15.63
CA ASN A 277 -0.86 16.90 -15.58
C ASN A 277 0.42 16.06 -15.61
N TRP A 278 1.32 16.39 -16.53
CA TRP A 278 2.58 15.72 -16.71
C TRP A 278 3.73 16.70 -16.58
N ILE A 279 4.76 16.29 -15.88
CA ILE A 279 6.05 17.01 -15.80
C ILE A 279 7.11 16.04 -16.32
N PHE A 280 7.69 16.37 -17.47
CA PHE A 280 8.70 15.55 -18.12
C PHE A 280 10.08 16.24 -18.03
N PHE A 281 11.06 15.51 -17.53
CA PHE A 281 12.43 15.97 -17.43
C PHE A 281 13.30 15.41 -18.56
N THR A 282 13.40 14.10 -18.65
CA THR A 282 14.17 13.41 -19.68
C THR A 282 13.81 11.92 -19.73
N SER A 283 13.95 11.32 -20.90
CA SER A 283 13.84 9.86 -21.09
C SER A 283 14.58 9.48 -22.37
N ARG A 284 14.92 8.19 -22.46
CA ARG A 284 15.40 7.56 -23.70
C ARG A 284 14.35 6.67 -24.37
N GLU A 285 13.18 6.54 -23.80
CA GLU A 285 12.08 5.76 -24.35
C GLU A 285 11.48 6.47 -25.58
N LEU A 286 11.82 6.02 -26.78
CA LEU A 286 11.32 6.64 -28.03
C LEU A 286 9.79 6.63 -28.14
N GLY A 287 9.12 5.62 -27.58
CA GLY A 287 7.66 5.57 -27.51
C GLY A 287 7.08 6.76 -26.74
N LEU A 288 7.56 6.98 -25.51
CA LEU A 288 7.18 8.10 -24.67
C LEU A 288 7.51 9.46 -25.32
N LEU A 289 8.69 9.58 -25.94
CA LEU A 289 9.08 10.82 -26.58
C LEU A 289 8.19 11.18 -27.78
N ARG A 290 7.75 10.18 -28.57
CA ARG A 290 6.80 10.38 -29.67
C ARG A 290 5.44 10.78 -29.15
N GLU A 291 4.92 10.07 -28.16
CA GLU A 291 3.65 10.38 -27.50
C GLU A 291 3.65 11.82 -26.95
N LEU A 292 4.69 12.22 -26.23
CA LEU A 292 4.83 13.58 -25.70
C LEU A 292 4.88 14.64 -26.83
N SER A 293 5.62 14.36 -27.92
CA SER A 293 5.70 15.26 -29.05
C SER A 293 4.33 15.42 -29.72
N GLU A 294 3.54 14.35 -29.85
CA GLU A 294 2.17 14.37 -30.37
C GLU A 294 1.22 15.13 -29.44
N LEU A 295 1.30 14.87 -28.12
CA LEU A 295 0.50 15.60 -27.10
C LEU A 295 0.81 17.09 -27.09
N CYS A 296 2.04 17.49 -27.40
CA CYS A 296 2.43 18.89 -27.56
C CYS A 296 1.83 19.55 -28.81
N GLY A 297 1.27 18.76 -29.72
CA GLY A 297 0.61 19.22 -30.94
C GLY A 297 1.57 19.73 -32.02
N THR A 298 0.97 20.23 -33.10
CA THR A 298 1.70 20.67 -34.28
C THR A 298 1.42 22.15 -34.61
N GLN A 299 2.36 22.78 -35.27
CA GLN A 299 2.25 24.10 -35.86
C GLN A 299 1.43 24.08 -37.16
N LYS A 300 1.07 25.24 -37.72
CA LYS A 300 0.33 25.35 -38.99
C LYS A 300 1.03 24.72 -40.20
N ASN A 301 2.35 24.58 -40.13
CA ASN A 301 3.19 23.93 -41.15
C ASN A 301 3.39 22.44 -40.95
N HIS A 302 2.58 21.80 -40.09
CA HIS A 302 2.66 20.39 -39.70
C HIS A 302 3.94 19.97 -38.95
N MET A 303 4.80 20.92 -38.55
CA MET A 303 5.95 20.64 -37.68
C MET A 303 5.48 20.50 -36.22
N PRO A 304 6.06 19.57 -35.43
CA PRO A 304 5.72 19.46 -34.01
C PRO A 304 6.07 20.75 -33.26
N ASN A 305 5.24 21.16 -32.29
CA ASN A 305 5.56 22.29 -31.41
C ASN A 305 6.81 22.02 -30.56
N ILE A 306 6.98 20.76 -30.11
CA ILE A 306 8.14 20.26 -29.39
C ILE A 306 8.51 18.93 -30.05
N SER A 307 9.63 18.88 -30.71
CA SER A 307 10.06 17.68 -31.43
C SER A 307 10.64 16.62 -30.47
N VAL A 308 10.74 15.37 -30.94
CA VAL A 308 11.49 14.32 -30.25
C VAL A 308 12.92 14.75 -29.97
N TYR A 309 13.54 15.46 -30.91
CA TYR A 309 14.88 16.02 -30.75
C TYR A 309 14.95 16.99 -29.57
N ASP A 310 13.99 17.94 -29.46
CA ASP A 310 13.95 18.91 -28.37
C ASP A 310 13.79 18.22 -27.01
N LEU A 311 12.94 17.16 -26.94
CA LEU A 311 12.73 16.38 -25.74
C LEU A 311 13.97 15.61 -25.29
N GLN A 312 14.81 15.15 -26.25
CA GLN A 312 16.07 14.47 -25.94
C GLN A 312 17.16 15.43 -25.49
N HIS A 313 17.05 16.72 -25.79
CA HIS A 313 18.08 17.73 -25.57
C HIS A 313 17.67 18.79 -24.52
N LEU A 314 16.73 18.44 -23.62
CA LEU A 314 16.45 19.28 -22.46
C LEU A 314 17.68 19.46 -21.58
N SER A 315 18.03 20.69 -21.27
CA SER A 315 19.24 21.01 -20.53
C SER A 315 19.09 20.66 -19.04
N LYS A 316 19.92 19.75 -18.56
CA LYS A 316 20.00 19.43 -17.14
C LYS A 316 20.51 20.63 -16.31
N GLU A 317 21.48 21.38 -16.83
CA GLU A 317 22.05 22.54 -16.14
C GLU A 317 21.02 23.66 -15.92
N ARG A 318 20.16 23.87 -16.93
CA ARG A 318 19.05 24.83 -16.85
C ARG A 318 17.81 24.26 -16.20
N ARG A 319 17.84 22.99 -15.78
CA ARG A 319 16.71 22.28 -15.19
C ARG A 319 15.44 22.39 -16.07
N GLU A 320 15.64 22.27 -17.39
CA GLU A 320 14.55 22.35 -18.35
C GLU A 320 13.64 21.15 -18.22
N SER A 321 12.35 21.42 -18.30
CA SER A 321 11.28 20.41 -18.27
C SER A 321 10.15 20.81 -19.19
N ILE A 322 9.34 19.83 -19.62
CA ILE A 322 8.09 20.06 -20.33
C ILE A 322 6.94 19.84 -19.35
N VAL A 323 6.04 20.80 -19.31
CA VAL A 323 4.82 20.72 -18.49
C VAL A 323 3.60 20.65 -19.40
N LEU A 324 2.84 19.57 -19.23
CA LEU A 324 1.50 19.41 -19.77
C LEU A 324 0.53 19.61 -18.60
N ALA A 325 -0.29 20.65 -18.63
CA ALA A 325 -1.19 20.98 -17.53
C ALA A 325 -2.64 20.97 -18.02
N GLY A 326 -3.27 19.80 -17.94
CA GLY A 326 -4.65 19.61 -18.34
C GLY A 326 -4.90 20.03 -19.79
N ARG A 327 -5.76 21.07 -19.99
CA ARG A 327 -6.11 21.61 -21.31
C ARG A 327 -5.27 22.82 -21.73
N LEU A 328 -4.29 23.20 -20.93
CA LEU A 328 -3.41 24.32 -21.26
C LEU A 328 -2.40 23.92 -22.35
N LYS A 329 -1.87 24.92 -23.05
CA LYS A 329 -0.82 24.67 -24.02
C LYS A 329 0.42 24.15 -23.31
N PRO A 330 1.08 23.12 -23.86
CA PRO A 330 2.34 22.62 -23.33
C PRO A 330 3.38 23.75 -23.25
N CYS A 331 4.18 23.76 -22.21
CA CYS A 331 5.22 24.76 -22.04
C CYS A 331 6.55 24.10 -21.62
N LYS A 332 7.62 24.65 -22.17
CA LYS A 332 8.99 24.38 -21.71
C LYS A 332 9.30 25.37 -20.60
N VAL A 333 9.72 24.87 -19.44
CA VAL A 333 10.01 25.66 -18.27
C VAL A 333 11.40 25.32 -17.72
N SER A 334 11.98 26.23 -16.95
CA SER A 334 13.16 25.97 -16.13
C SER A 334 12.72 25.91 -14.68
N MET A 335 12.97 24.79 -14.02
CA MET A 335 12.62 24.59 -12.61
C MET A 335 13.55 25.40 -11.71
N LEU A 336 12.97 25.92 -10.61
CA LEU A 336 13.77 26.61 -9.60
C LEU A 336 14.63 25.61 -8.80
N ASP A 337 15.70 26.14 -8.22
CA ASP A 337 16.52 25.41 -7.29
C ASP A 337 15.84 25.35 -5.93
N ILE A 338 15.76 24.14 -5.33
CA ILE A 338 15.21 23.98 -3.99
C ILE A 338 16.05 24.77 -2.95
N ASP A 339 17.35 24.89 -3.16
CA ASP A 339 18.24 25.65 -2.27
C ASP A 339 18.05 27.18 -2.34
N ARG A 340 17.13 27.65 -3.20
CA ARG A 340 16.79 29.07 -3.35
C ARG A 340 15.42 29.45 -2.77
N PHE A 341 14.80 28.52 -2.04
CA PHE A 341 13.56 28.74 -1.30
C PHE A 341 13.86 29.05 0.22
#